data_39471626b94831bd546206688ea90392
#
_entry.id   39471626b94831bd546206688ea90392
#
_cell.length_a   1.000
_cell.length_b   1.000
_cell.length_c   1.000
_cell.angle_alpha   90.00
_cell.angle_beta   90.00
_cell.angle_gamma   90.00
#
_symmetry.space_group_name_H-M   'P 1'
#
loop_
_entity.id
_entity.type
_entity.pdbx_description
1 polymer ?
#
loop_
_entity_poly.entity_id
_entity_poly.type
_entity_poly.pdbx_seq_one_letter_code
_entity_poly.pdbx_strand_id
1 'polypeptide(L)'
;MITYDPNLPWQKFALQTILTDDLDPVYVALSKSDIPEAMLMRWCTVFVTYYHMGIASELCRLEGDDFWQALLNVYDTAPRAAERRHFRGLAGVKAIKQWISEYKTPEKFFVACMQPSFMGLLKKGIPQIGTYFSWKCMDLREAVFGYEVNWSGAEKHMVELPKQGLEIIFPGVKPEVALLKVVDEIRWMKAPPRFTRDCGVAEAETIACMIKGYYKNGKAIGADIVDKRQALTGYGFVANEILKHMPKEPFDGTEIIS
;
A
#
# COMPACT_ATOMS: atom_id res chain seq x y z
N MET A 1 17.77 -11.60 -3.02
CA MET A 1 17.09 -11.55 -1.69
C MET A 1 18.12 -11.56 -0.60
N ILE A 2 17.99 -10.67 0.37
CA ILE A 2 18.86 -10.71 1.56
C ILE A 2 18.50 -11.97 2.34
N THR A 3 19.50 -12.78 2.67
CA THR A 3 19.32 -14.03 3.38
C THR A 3 18.64 -13.78 4.73
N TYR A 4 17.66 -14.59 5.08
CA TYR A 4 16.99 -14.51 6.37
C TYR A 4 17.97 -14.77 7.52
N ASP A 5 18.03 -13.82 8.46
CA ASP A 5 18.78 -13.95 9.72
C ASP A 5 17.80 -13.73 10.90
N PRO A 6 17.51 -14.77 11.69
CA PRO A 6 16.59 -14.67 12.82
C PRO A 6 17.08 -13.71 13.92
N ASN A 7 18.35 -13.39 13.95
CA ASN A 7 18.99 -12.51 14.94
C ASN A 7 19.17 -11.06 14.42
N LEU A 8 18.73 -10.75 13.20
CA LEU A 8 18.84 -9.40 12.67
C LEU A 8 18.06 -8.42 13.56
N PRO A 9 18.70 -7.38 14.14
CA PRO A 9 17.97 -6.36 14.90
C PRO A 9 16.87 -5.70 14.03
N TRP A 10 15.72 -5.44 14.62
CA TRP A 10 14.60 -4.87 13.87
C TRP A 10 14.92 -3.50 13.24
N GLN A 11 15.79 -2.70 13.85
CA GLN A 11 16.26 -1.43 13.29
C GLN A 11 17.04 -1.66 11.97
N LYS A 12 17.90 -2.69 11.93
CA LYS A 12 18.60 -3.08 10.70
C LYS A 12 17.65 -3.63 9.66
N PHE A 13 16.65 -4.43 10.09
CA PHE A 13 15.57 -4.88 9.21
C PHE A 13 14.84 -3.68 8.59
N ALA A 14 14.42 -2.70 9.39
CA ALA A 14 13.74 -1.49 8.92
C ALA A 14 14.61 -0.71 7.92
N LEU A 15 15.88 -0.49 8.26
CA LEU A 15 16.82 0.22 7.39
C LEU A 15 16.97 -0.49 6.04
N GLN A 16 17.21 -1.80 6.05
CA GLN A 16 17.37 -2.57 4.82
C GLN A 16 16.09 -2.56 3.97
N THR A 17 14.92 -2.69 4.59
CA THR A 17 13.63 -2.67 3.90
C THR A 17 13.36 -1.32 3.22
N ILE A 18 13.73 -0.22 3.89
CA ILE A 18 13.60 1.13 3.33
C ILE A 18 14.58 1.32 2.16
N LEU A 19 15.86 1.00 2.36
CA LEU A 19 16.91 1.21 1.36
C LEU A 19 16.77 0.34 0.12
N THR A 20 16.10 -0.80 0.21
CA THR A 20 15.88 -1.71 -0.92
C THR A 20 14.57 -1.44 -1.65
N ASP A 21 13.80 -0.41 -1.27
CA ASP A 21 12.45 -0.17 -1.78
C ASP A 21 11.47 -1.36 -1.57
N ASP A 22 11.76 -2.29 -0.65
CA ASP A 22 10.91 -3.46 -0.38
C ASP A 22 9.69 -3.10 0.50
N LEU A 23 9.64 -1.87 1.01
CA LEU A 23 8.58 -1.42 1.90
C LEU A 23 7.21 -1.38 1.21
N ASP A 24 7.13 -0.78 0.03
CA ASP A 24 5.95 -0.75 -0.84
C ASP A 24 6.42 -0.63 -2.31
N PRO A 25 7.02 -1.67 -2.89
CA PRO A 25 7.73 -1.59 -4.18
C PRO A 25 6.84 -1.15 -5.35
N VAL A 26 5.53 -1.42 -5.29
CA VAL A 26 4.58 -0.99 -6.32
C VAL A 26 4.33 0.52 -6.22
N TYR A 27 4.25 1.09 -5.02
CA TYR A 27 4.06 2.54 -4.87
C TYR A 27 5.30 3.30 -5.34
N VAL A 28 6.48 2.76 -5.06
CA VAL A 28 7.74 3.27 -5.62
C VAL A 28 7.70 3.30 -7.14
N ALA A 29 7.27 2.20 -7.77
CA ALA A 29 7.19 2.10 -9.22
C ALA A 29 6.15 3.06 -9.81
N LEU A 30 4.95 3.14 -9.21
CA LEU A 30 3.89 4.05 -9.66
C LEU A 30 4.33 5.52 -9.61
N SER A 31 5.04 5.93 -8.56
CA SER A 31 5.52 7.31 -8.42
C SER A 31 6.60 7.71 -9.41
N LYS A 32 7.35 6.72 -9.92
CA LYS A 32 8.42 6.90 -10.91
C LYS A 32 7.95 6.70 -12.35
N SER A 33 6.72 6.19 -12.55
CA SER A 33 6.20 5.89 -13.88
C SER A 33 5.71 7.14 -14.60
N ASP A 34 5.70 7.08 -15.93
CA ASP A 34 5.13 8.11 -16.82
C ASP A 34 3.61 7.93 -17.01
N ILE A 35 2.95 7.16 -16.14
CA ILE A 35 1.49 6.95 -16.20
C ILE A 35 0.79 8.27 -15.87
N PRO A 36 -0.12 8.76 -16.74
CA PRO A 36 -0.87 9.99 -16.48
C PRO A 36 -1.63 9.95 -15.15
N GLU A 37 -1.68 11.06 -14.42
CA GLU A 37 -2.28 11.15 -13.09
C GLU A 37 -3.72 10.65 -13.05
N ALA A 38 -4.55 11.00 -14.04
CA ALA A 38 -5.92 10.50 -14.13
C ALA A 38 -5.97 8.97 -14.24
N MET A 39 -5.06 8.36 -15.00
CA MET A 39 -4.95 6.91 -15.10
C MET A 39 -4.44 6.27 -13.79
N LEU A 40 -3.51 6.92 -13.08
CA LEU A 40 -3.09 6.50 -11.73
C LEU A 40 -4.27 6.53 -10.74
N MET A 41 -5.11 7.55 -10.78
CA MET A 41 -6.31 7.61 -9.94
C MET A 41 -7.29 6.47 -10.25
N ARG A 42 -7.48 6.14 -11.53
CA ARG A 42 -8.26 4.97 -11.96
C ARG A 42 -7.63 3.66 -11.49
N TRP A 43 -6.31 3.53 -11.66
CA TRP A 43 -5.56 2.37 -11.15
C TRP A 43 -5.79 2.17 -9.65
N CYS A 44 -5.64 3.24 -8.87
CA CYS A 44 -5.86 3.22 -7.43
C CYS A 44 -7.31 2.90 -7.06
N THR A 45 -8.30 3.38 -7.84
CA THR A 45 -9.72 3.03 -7.65
C THR A 45 -9.95 1.53 -7.80
N VAL A 46 -9.41 0.91 -8.86
CA VAL A 46 -9.48 -0.55 -9.03
C VAL A 46 -8.71 -1.28 -7.93
N PHE A 47 -7.53 -0.77 -7.57
CA PHE A 47 -6.70 -1.38 -6.55
C PHE A 47 -7.40 -1.42 -5.19
N VAL A 48 -7.99 -0.33 -4.72
CA VAL A 48 -8.74 -0.35 -3.45
C VAL A 48 -10.05 -1.16 -3.54
N THR A 49 -10.55 -1.43 -4.74
CA THR A 49 -11.72 -2.29 -4.96
C THR A 49 -11.38 -3.77 -4.83
N TYR A 50 -10.34 -4.23 -5.51
CA TYR A 50 -9.97 -5.65 -5.59
C TYR A 50 -8.70 -6.00 -4.82
N TYR A 51 -7.89 -5.01 -4.50
CA TYR A 51 -6.55 -5.14 -3.94
C TYR A 51 -5.68 -6.08 -4.80
N HIS A 52 -5.78 -5.91 -6.12
CA HIS A 52 -5.09 -6.73 -7.10
C HIS A 52 -4.50 -5.86 -8.22
N MET A 53 -3.18 -5.82 -8.31
CA MET A 53 -2.43 -4.91 -9.17
C MET A 53 -2.63 -5.20 -10.66
N GLY A 54 -2.69 -6.46 -11.06
CA GLY A 54 -2.91 -6.85 -12.45
C GLY A 54 -4.25 -6.34 -12.96
N ILE A 55 -5.34 -6.59 -12.21
CA ILE A 55 -6.68 -6.08 -12.59
C ILE A 55 -6.68 -4.54 -12.61
N ALA A 56 -6.00 -3.89 -11.67
CA ALA A 56 -5.87 -2.44 -11.68
C ALA A 56 -5.19 -1.95 -12.97
N SER A 57 -4.14 -2.63 -13.41
CA SER A 57 -3.40 -2.30 -14.62
C SER A 57 -4.19 -2.54 -15.92
N GLU A 58 -5.12 -3.50 -15.92
CA GLU A 58 -6.00 -3.74 -17.06
C GLU A 58 -7.11 -2.70 -17.16
N LEU A 59 -7.82 -2.43 -16.06
CA LEU A 59 -9.03 -1.61 -16.08
C LEU A 59 -8.76 -0.10 -16.08
N CYS A 60 -7.60 0.36 -15.57
CA CYS A 60 -7.32 1.79 -15.44
C CYS A 60 -7.25 2.55 -16.79
N ARG A 61 -7.14 1.84 -17.91
CA ARG A 61 -7.14 2.41 -19.26
C ARG A 61 -8.52 2.87 -19.74
N LEU A 62 -9.56 2.35 -19.13
CA LEU A 62 -10.94 2.73 -19.43
C LEU A 62 -11.28 4.04 -18.70
N GLU A 63 -12.30 4.75 -19.20
CA GLU A 63 -12.68 6.07 -18.70
C GLU A 63 -14.20 6.14 -18.48
N GLY A 64 -14.63 7.08 -17.65
CA GLY A 64 -16.04 7.39 -17.46
C GLY A 64 -16.91 6.18 -17.19
N ASP A 65 -18.01 6.05 -17.93
CA ASP A 65 -18.98 4.96 -17.75
C ASP A 65 -18.41 3.59 -18.15
N ASP A 66 -17.51 3.53 -19.16
CA ASP A 66 -16.88 2.28 -19.56
C ASP A 66 -16.01 1.70 -18.44
N PHE A 67 -15.30 2.54 -17.70
CA PHE A 67 -14.57 2.12 -16.52
C PHE A 67 -15.47 1.51 -15.46
N TRP A 68 -16.54 2.19 -15.10
CA TRP A 68 -17.47 1.73 -14.08
C TRP A 68 -18.19 0.45 -14.49
N GLN A 69 -18.58 0.37 -15.76
CA GLN A 69 -19.22 -0.83 -16.29
C GLN A 69 -18.25 -2.03 -16.27
N ALA A 70 -17.00 -1.84 -16.69
CA ALA A 70 -15.98 -2.89 -16.63
C ALA A 70 -15.71 -3.32 -15.19
N LEU A 71 -15.60 -2.38 -14.25
CA LEU A 71 -15.41 -2.67 -12.83
C LEU A 71 -16.55 -3.54 -12.28
N LEU A 72 -17.80 -3.26 -12.65
CA LEU A 72 -18.95 -4.06 -12.24
C LEU A 72 -19.00 -5.42 -12.96
N ASN A 73 -18.70 -5.47 -14.25
CA ASN A 73 -18.77 -6.72 -15.04
C ASN A 73 -17.78 -7.78 -14.56
N VAL A 74 -16.58 -7.37 -14.10
CA VAL A 74 -15.59 -8.31 -13.57
C VAL A 74 -15.74 -8.54 -12.07
N TYR A 75 -16.73 -7.93 -11.42
CA TYR A 75 -16.83 -7.89 -9.96
C TYR A 75 -16.81 -9.29 -9.31
N ASP A 76 -17.55 -10.26 -9.85
CA ASP A 76 -17.65 -11.59 -9.28
C ASP A 76 -16.47 -12.50 -9.67
N THR A 77 -15.79 -12.21 -10.77
CA THR A 77 -14.72 -13.04 -11.36
C THR A 77 -13.32 -12.51 -11.08
N ALA A 78 -13.17 -11.20 -10.84
CA ALA A 78 -11.87 -10.61 -10.58
C ALA A 78 -11.18 -11.25 -9.37
N PRO A 79 -9.90 -11.62 -9.48
CA PRO A 79 -9.11 -12.05 -8.34
C PRO A 79 -9.03 -10.94 -7.30
N ARG A 80 -9.04 -11.32 -6.03
CA ARG A 80 -8.93 -10.41 -4.89
C ARG A 80 -7.86 -10.92 -3.93
N ALA A 81 -7.05 -10.03 -3.42
CA ALA A 81 -6.19 -10.35 -2.30
C ALA A 81 -7.01 -10.64 -1.04
N ALA A 82 -6.37 -11.29 -0.06
CA ALA A 82 -7.04 -11.76 1.16
C ALA A 82 -7.77 -10.63 1.92
N GLU A 83 -7.22 -9.43 1.89
CA GLU A 83 -7.76 -8.23 2.54
C GLU A 83 -9.11 -7.79 1.95
N ARG A 84 -9.38 -8.13 0.67
CA ARG A 84 -10.65 -7.85 -0.02
C ARG A 84 -11.57 -9.06 -0.15
N ARG A 85 -11.24 -10.20 0.43
CA ARG A 85 -12.08 -11.42 0.34
C ARG A 85 -13.54 -11.23 0.77
N HIS A 86 -13.79 -10.32 1.70
CA HIS A 86 -15.15 -10.01 2.19
C HIS A 86 -15.89 -8.97 1.33
N PHE A 87 -15.19 -8.26 0.44
CA PHE A 87 -15.80 -7.33 -0.50
C PHE A 87 -16.37 -8.08 -1.70
N ARG A 88 -17.45 -8.84 -1.46
CA ARG A 88 -18.13 -9.71 -2.44
C ARG A 88 -19.64 -9.57 -2.31
N GLY A 89 -20.36 -10.07 -3.33
CA GLY A 89 -21.81 -10.14 -3.35
C GLY A 89 -22.51 -8.77 -3.36
N LEU A 90 -23.76 -8.75 -2.97
CA LEU A 90 -24.65 -7.56 -3.08
C LEU A 90 -24.14 -6.33 -2.35
N ALA A 91 -23.46 -6.48 -1.23
CA ALA A 91 -22.96 -5.34 -0.45
C ALA A 91 -21.87 -4.57 -1.21
N GLY A 92 -20.97 -5.28 -1.88
CA GLY A 92 -19.94 -4.66 -2.68
C GLY A 92 -20.49 -4.00 -3.94
N VAL A 93 -21.41 -4.67 -4.64
CA VAL A 93 -22.08 -4.09 -5.81
C VAL A 93 -22.86 -2.82 -5.42
N LYS A 94 -23.57 -2.83 -4.29
CA LYS A 94 -24.27 -1.63 -3.78
C LYS A 94 -23.27 -0.50 -3.50
N ALA A 95 -22.14 -0.78 -2.90
CA ALA A 95 -21.12 0.22 -2.62
C ALA A 95 -20.59 0.86 -3.91
N ILE A 96 -20.21 0.04 -4.93
CA ILE A 96 -19.74 0.57 -6.22
C ILE A 96 -20.83 1.42 -6.89
N LYS A 97 -22.08 0.97 -6.91
CA LYS A 97 -23.20 1.76 -7.46
C LYS A 97 -23.38 3.09 -6.71
N GLN A 98 -23.17 3.10 -5.40
CA GLN A 98 -23.21 4.34 -4.63
C GLN A 98 -22.03 5.26 -5.00
N TRP A 99 -20.82 4.72 -5.18
CA TRP A 99 -19.66 5.51 -5.65
C TRP A 99 -19.94 6.15 -7.02
N ILE A 100 -20.49 5.38 -7.96
CA ILE A 100 -20.90 5.90 -9.28
C ILE A 100 -21.89 7.04 -9.13
N SER A 101 -22.94 6.85 -8.32
CA SER A 101 -23.97 7.86 -8.11
C SER A 101 -23.43 9.14 -7.48
N GLU A 102 -22.53 9.01 -6.48
CA GLU A 102 -22.03 10.14 -5.69
C GLU A 102 -20.91 10.88 -6.39
N TYR A 103 -19.94 10.16 -6.97
CA TYR A 103 -18.70 10.76 -7.49
C TYR A 103 -18.69 10.91 -9.02
N LYS A 104 -19.54 10.21 -9.76
CA LYS A 104 -19.69 10.20 -11.22
C LYS A 104 -18.46 9.62 -11.97
N THR A 105 -17.23 9.97 -11.60
CA THR A 105 -16.01 9.46 -12.24
C THR A 105 -15.09 8.79 -11.24
N PRO A 106 -14.28 7.79 -11.65
CA PRO A 106 -13.33 7.11 -10.77
C PRO A 106 -12.28 8.06 -10.19
N GLU A 107 -11.87 9.07 -10.93
CA GLU A 107 -10.93 10.08 -10.45
C GLU A 107 -11.53 10.88 -9.29
N LYS A 108 -12.78 11.36 -9.41
CA LYS A 108 -13.48 12.07 -8.32
C LYS A 108 -13.67 11.18 -7.10
N PHE A 109 -13.96 9.90 -7.31
CA PHE A 109 -14.03 8.92 -6.22
C PHE A 109 -12.67 8.80 -5.51
N PHE A 110 -11.58 8.62 -6.27
CA PHE A 110 -10.28 8.46 -5.66
C PHE A 110 -9.78 9.76 -4.99
N VAL A 111 -10.03 10.93 -5.58
CA VAL A 111 -9.80 12.23 -4.91
C VAL A 111 -10.54 12.30 -3.57
N ALA A 112 -11.78 11.77 -3.52
CA ALA A 112 -12.52 11.71 -2.26
C ALA A 112 -11.89 10.73 -1.24
N CYS A 113 -11.19 9.70 -1.67
CA CYS A 113 -10.41 8.81 -0.82
C CYS A 113 -9.09 9.45 -0.36
N MET A 114 -8.52 10.38 -1.14
CA MET A 114 -7.27 11.08 -0.81
C MET A 114 -7.51 12.32 0.09
N GLN A 115 -8.17 12.14 1.23
CA GLN A 115 -8.35 13.26 2.17
C GLN A 115 -7.00 13.73 2.75
N PRO A 116 -6.86 15.01 3.16
CA PRO A 116 -5.61 15.53 3.71
C PRO A 116 -5.26 14.94 5.08
N SER A 117 -6.18 14.20 5.71
CA SER A 117 -5.92 13.52 6.98
C SER A 117 -6.59 12.16 7.05
N PHE A 118 -5.94 11.23 7.75
CA PHE A 118 -6.47 9.89 8.03
C PHE A 118 -7.83 9.95 8.74
N MET A 119 -7.94 10.76 9.80
CA MET A 119 -9.20 10.91 10.53
C MET A 119 -10.30 11.58 9.70
N GLY A 120 -9.93 12.46 8.75
CA GLY A 120 -10.84 13.07 7.79
C GLY A 120 -11.48 12.01 6.88
N LEU A 121 -10.68 11.07 6.37
CA LEU A 121 -11.18 9.98 5.54
C LEU A 121 -12.10 9.03 6.33
N LEU A 122 -11.72 8.63 7.54
CA LEU A 122 -12.56 7.79 8.38
C LEU A 122 -13.92 8.44 8.66
N LYS A 123 -13.94 9.73 9.00
CA LYS A 123 -15.18 10.48 9.25
C LYS A 123 -16.05 10.64 8.00
N LYS A 124 -15.46 10.68 6.82
CA LYS A 124 -16.17 10.76 5.57
C LYS A 124 -17.05 9.54 5.31
N GLY A 125 -16.66 8.36 5.82
CA GLY A 125 -17.50 7.17 5.82
C GLY A 125 -17.81 6.64 4.42
N ILE A 126 -16.82 6.64 3.51
CA ILE A 126 -17.02 6.10 2.14
C ILE A 126 -17.35 4.60 2.25
N PRO A 127 -18.44 4.14 1.64
CA PRO A 127 -18.84 2.73 1.69
C PRO A 127 -17.69 1.79 1.32
N GLN A 128 -17.41 0.77 2.14
CA GLN A 128 -16.34 -0.22 1.96
C GLN A 128 -14.90 0.32 2.03
N ILE A 129 -14.70 1.60 2.28
CA ILE A 129 -13.41 2.18 2.64
C ILE A 129 -13.37 2.29 4.18
N GLY A 130 -13.17 1.15 4.83
CA GLY A 130 -12.98 1.06 6.28
C GLY A 130 -11.55 1.40 6.70
N THR A 131 -11.23 1.17 7.98
CA THR A 131 -9.95 1.50 8.60
C THR A 131 -8.74 1.06 7.78
N TYR A 132 -8.68 -0.22 7.36
CA TYR A 132 -7.56 -0.75 6.58
C TYR A 132 -7.37 -0.01 5.24
N PHE A 133 -8.47 0.18 4.50
CA PHE A 133 -8.38 0.87 3.21
C PHE A 133 -8.18 2.38 3.34
N SER A 134 -8.53 2.97 4.48
CA SER A 134 -8.14 4.35 4.79
C SER A 134 -6.62 4.48 4.92
N TRP A 135 -5.94 3.52 5.56
CA TRP A 135 -4.47 3.45 5.57
C TRP A 135 -3.94 3.40 4.13
N LYS A 136 -4.41 2.45 3.32
CA LYS A 136 -3.94 2.29 1.94
C LYS A 136 -4.21 3.50 1.04
N CYS A 137 -5.32 4.18 1.20
CA CYS A 137 -5.58 5.43 0.48
C CYS A 137 -4.63 6.55 0.89
N MET A 138 -4.27 6.64 2.18
CA MET A 138 -3.31 7.63 2.67
C MET A 138 -1.89 7.30 2.23
N ASP A 139 -1.47 6.03 2.28
CA ASP A 139 -0.19 5.57 1.74
C ASP A 139 -0.06 5.93 0.25
N LEU A 140 -1.10 5.64 -0.55
CA LEU A 140 -1.13 6.00 -1.97
C LEU A 140 -1.06 7.51 -2.19
N ARG A 141 -1.81 8.30 -1.41
CA ARG A 141 -1.77 9.76 -1.46
C ARG A 141 -0.34 10.27 -1.26
N GLU A 142 0.37 9.76 -0.28
CA GLU A 142 1.69 10.22 0.11
C GLU A 142 2.79 9.66 -0.79
N ALA A 143 2.80 8.34 -1.00
CA ALA A 143 3.86 7.66 -1.72
C ALA A 143 3.75 7.81 -3.25
N VAL A 144 2.55 7.78 -3.82
CA VAL A 144 2.36 7.83 -5.27
C VAL A 144 2.15 9.26 -5.77
N PHE A 145 1.28 10.02 -5.12
CA PHE A 145 0.94 11.38 -5.58
C PHE A 145 1.81 12.47 -4.93
N GLY A 146 2.53 12.16 -3.85
CA GLY A 146 3.41 13.11 -3.17
C GLY A 146 2.67 14.18 -2.36
N TYR A 147 1.42 13.94 -1.99
CA TYR A 147 0.62 14.86 -1.18
C TYR A 147 0.75 14.52 0.30
N GLU A 148 1.09 15.51 1.11
CA GLU A 148 1.22 15.35 2.56
C GLU A 148 -0.05 14.81 3.20
N VAL A 149 0.12 13.94 4.21
CA VAL A 149 -0.95 13.34 5.01
C VAL A 149 -0.78 13.72 6.48
N ASN A 150 -1.86 14.21 7.08
CA ASN A 150 -1.92 14.34 8.55
C ASN A 150 -2.33 12.99 9.16
N TRP A 151 -1.35 12.31 9.75
CA TRP A 151 -1.51 11.00 10.39
C TRP A 151 -1.97 11.07 11.85
N SER A 152 -2.21 12.26 12.43
CA SER A 152 -2.61 12.40 13.84
C SER A 152 -3.85 11.57 14.16
N GLY A 153 -3.75 10.73 15.18
CA GLY A 153 -4.81 9.82 15.60
C GLY A 153 -4.84 8.46 14.90
N ALA A 154 -4.09 8.29 13.80
CA ALA A 154 -4.06 7.03 13.04
C ALA A 154 -3.53 5.86 13.89
N GLU A 155 -2.60 6.11 14.80
CA GLU A 155 -2.02 5.11 15.70
C GLU A 155 -3.08 4.32 16.51
N LYS A 156 -4.24 4.93 16.78
CA LYS A 156 -5.37 4.30 17.47
C LYS A 156 -6.20 3.37 16.59
N HIS A 157 -5.97 3.44 15.29
CA HIS A 157 -6.77 2.75 14.27
C HIS A 157 -5.95 1.72 13.48
N MET A 158 -4.81 1.28 14.02
CA MET A 158 -4.05 0.19 13.41
C MET A 158 -4.88 -1.09 13.32
N VAL A 159 -4.71 -1.81 12.23
CA VAL A 159 -5.26 -3.16 12.07
C VAL A 159 -4.42 -4.19 12.83
N GLU A 160 -4.87 -5.43 12.86
CA GLU A 160 -4.28 -6.46 13.74
C GLU A 160 -2.84 -6.84 13.37
N LEU A 161 -2.51 -6.88 12.07
CA LEU A 161 -1.21 -7.36 11.63
C LEU A 161 -0.02 -6.51 12.11
N PRO A 162 -0.01 -5.17 11.96
CA PRO A 162 1.05 -4.34 12.53
C PRO A 162 1.11 -4.41 14.07
N LYS A 163 -0.02 -4.52 14.77
CA LYS A 163 -0.01 -4.71 16.24
C LYS A 163 0.77 -5.95 16.64
N GLN A 164 0.60 -7.05 15.92
CA GLN A 164 1.34 -8.29 16.17
C GLN A 164 2.84 -8.14 15.88
N GLY A 165 3.22 -7.35 14.88
CA GLY A 165 4.62 -7.03 14.61
C GLY A 165 5.23 -6.16 15.73
N LEU A 166 4.49 -5.16 16.19
CA LEU A 166 4.91 -4.30 17.30
C LEU A 166 5.09 -5.08 18.61
N GLU A 167 4.24 -6.07 18.87
CA GLU A 167 4.38 -6.96 20.05
C GLU A 167 5.67 -7.81 19.99
N ILE A 168 6.16 -8.14 18.79
CA ILE A 168 7.43 -8.86 18.63
C ILE A 168 8.61 -8.00 19.06
N ILE A 169 8.63 -6.72 18.68
CA ILE A 169 9.76 -5.82 18.93
C ILE A 169 9.66 -5.07 20.26
N PHE A 170 8.46 -4.86 20.77
CA PHE A 170 8.19 -4.17 22.04
C PHE A 170 7.17 -4.94 22.89
N PRO A 171 7.53 -6.13 23.42
CA PRO A 171 6.60 -6.97 24.18
C PRO A 171 5.97 -6.22 25.36
N GLY A 172 4.64 -6.31 25.48
CA GLY A 172 3.87 -5.70 26.56
C GLY A 172 3.70 -4.18 26.46
N VAL A 173 4.19 -3.53 25.40
CA VAL A 173 3.96 -2.11 25.15
C VAL A 173 2.67 -1.92 24.36
N LYS A 174 1.84 -0.93 24.75
CA LYS A 174 0.62 -0.61 23.99
C LYS A 174 0.95 -0.31 22.53
N PRO A 175 0.21 -0.89 21.55
CA PRO A 175 0.54 -0.77 20.14
C PRO A 175 0.68 0.68 19.64
N GLU A 176 -0.13 1.61 20.15
CA GLU A 176 -0.08 3.02 19.79
C GLU A 176 1.26 3.66 20.22
N VAL A 177 1.74 3.30 21.42
CA VAL A 177 3.03 3.78 21.95
C VAL A 177 4.19 3.10 21.21
N ALA A 178 4.07 1.81 20.94
CA ALA A 178 5.08 1.05 20.20
C ALA A 178 5.26 1.59 18.77
N LEU A 179 4.18 1.93 18.08
CA LEU A 179 4.25 2.54 16.75
C LEU A 179 5.04 3.86 16.77
N LEU A 180 4.73 4.73 17.73
CA LEU A 180 5.44 6.02 17.86
C LEU A 180 6.93 5.83 18.19
N LYS A 181 7.30 4.79 18.94
CA LYS A 181 8.72 4.44 19.11
C LYS A 181 9.39 4.00 17.81
N VAL A 182 8.69 3.23 16.96
CA VAL A 182 9.22 2.91 15.62
C VAL A 182 9.41 4.18 14.79
N VAL A 183 8.43 5.10 14.80
CA VAL A 183 8.56 6.40 14.12
C VAL A 183 9.80 7.16 14.60
N ASP A 184 10.02 7.25 15.89
CA ASP A 184 11.19 7.96 16.46
C ASP A 184 12.52 7.35 16.00
N GLU A 185 12.58 6.03 15.86
CA GLU A 185 13.78 5.31 15.42
C GLU A 185 14.06 5.45 13.92
N ILE A 186 13.03 5.64 13.09
CA ILE A 186 13.20 5.70 11.63
C ILE A 186 13.11 7.11 11.04
N ARG A 187 12.67 8.11 11.78
CA ARG A 187 12.41 9.48 11.26
C ARG A 187 13.62 10.19 10.68
N TRP A 188 14.83 9.73 10.94
CA TRP A 188 16.05 10.25 10.34
C TRP A 188 16.30 9.70 8.92
N MET A 189 15.58 8.65 8.53
CA MET A 189 15.63 8.06 7.20
C MET A 189 14.69 8.81 6.25
N LYS A 190 15.06 8.87 4.98
CA LYS A 190 14.19 9.39 3.94
C LYS A 190 13.26 8.31 3.42
N ALA A 191 11.98 8.65 3.34
CA ALA A 191 10.96 7.71 2.91
C ALA A 191 11.00 7.47 1.39
N PRO A 192 10.93 6.20 0.94
CA PRO A 192 10.67 5.91 -0.45
C PRO A 192 9.26 6.42 -0.85
N PRO A 193 8.98 6.64 -2.13
CA PRO A 193 9.88 6.42 -3.26
C PRO A 193 10.74 7.63 -3.63
N ARG A 194 10.42 8.80 -3.11
CA ARG A 194 11.06 10.05 -3.56
C ARG A 194 12.22 10.49 -2.70
N PHE A 195 12.37 9.91 -1.53
CA PHE A 195 13.38 10.26 -0.53
C PHE A 195 13.42 11.77 -0.20
N THR A 196 12.28 12.46 -0.33
CA THR A 196 12.16 13.90 -0.12
C THR A 196 11.63 14.25 1.27
N ARG A 197 10.89 13.34 1.89
CA ARG A 197 10.35 13.48 3.25
C ARG A 197 10.98 12.48 4.20
N ASP A 198 10.92 12.74 5.47
CA ASP A 198 11.35 11.80 6.50
C ASP A 198 10.34 10.66 6.64
N CYS A 199 10.83 9.49 7.06
CA CYS A 199 9.95 8.37 7.40
C CYS A 199 9.05 8.75 8.59
N GLY A 200 7.81 8.28 8.54
CA GLY A 200 6.79 8.60 9.53
C GLY A 200 5.90 7.42 9.87
N VAL A 201 4.65 7.74 10.16
CA VAL A 201 3.64 6.76 10.62
C VAL A 201 3.34 5.71 9.55
N ALA A 202 3.31 6.10 8.26
CA ALA A 202 3.07 5.17 7.16
C ALA A 202 4.14 4.08 7.09
N GLU A 203 5.42 4.48 7.07
CA GLU A 203 6.54 3.54 7.03
C GLU A 203 6.63 2.70 8.28
N ALA A 204 6.39 3.28 9.46
CA ALA A 204 6.38 2.55 10.73
C ALA A 204 5.29 1.46 10.76
N GLU A 205 4.10 1.74 10.25
CA GLU A 205 3.00 0.76 10.14
C GLU A 205 3.38 -0.37 9.18
N THR A 206 3.91 -0.05 8.01
CA THR A 206 4.33 -1.05 7.02
C THR A 206 5.48 -1.91 7.55
N ILE A 207 6.50 -1.33 8.18
CA ILE A 207 7.58 -2.06 8.86
C ILE A 207 7.00 -3.02 9.91
N ALA A 208 6.09 -2.54 10.74
CA ALA A 208 5.44 -3.38 11.74
C ALA A 208 4.67 -4.55 11.12
N CYS A 209 3.97 -4.35 10.00
CA CYS A 209 3.35 -5.42 9.23
C CYS A 209 4.37 -6.47 8.76
N MET A 210 5.50 -6.04 8.21
CA MET A 210 6.51 -6.91 7.64
C MET A 210 7.30 -7.69 8.69
N ILE A 211 7.53 -7.12 9.87
CA ILE A 211 8.27 -7.73 11.00
C ILE A 211 7.68 -9.09 11.37
N LYS A 212 6.36 -9.22 11.43
CA LYS A 212 5.73 -10.51 11.71
C LYS A 212 6.08 -11.56 10.64
N GLY A 213 6.04 -11.18 9.37
CA GLY A 213 6.42 -12.06 8.26
C GLY A 213 7.88 -12.49 8.36
N TYR A 214 8.75 -11.55 8.66
CA TYR A 214 10.19 -11.80 8.82
C TYR A 214 10.47 -12.74 9.99
N TYR A 215 10.19 -12.34 11.23
CA TYR A 215 10.61 -13.10 12.41
C TYR A 215 9.82 -14.39 12.68
N LYS A 216 8.55 -14.46 12.28
CA LYS A 216 7.74 -15.67 12.52
C LYS A 216 7.67 -16.61 11.33
N ASN A 217 7.76 -16.10 10.11
CA ASN A 217 7.56 -16.90 8.91
C ASN A 217 8.83 -17.05 8.07
N GLY A 218 9.95 -16.44 8.48
CA GLY A 218 11.21 -16.49 7.74
C GLY A 218 11.16 -15.78 6.38
N LYS A 219 10.25 -14.80 6.21
CA LYS A 219 10.12 -14.06 4.95
C LYS A 219 11.33 -13.15 4.75
N ALA A 220 12.14 -13.43 3.73
CA ALA A 220 13.35 -12.66 3.44
C ALA A 220 13.02 -11.22 3.03
N ILE A 221 13.95 -10.28 3.27
CA ILE A 221 13.91 -8.93 2.71
C ILE A 221 14.04 -9.03 1.18
N GLY A 222 13.23 -8.27 0.46
CA GLY A 222 13.10 -8.36 -1.01
C GLY A 222 12.02 -9.34 -1.49
N ALA A 223 11.39 -10.09 -0.58
CA ALA A 223 10.34 -11.02 -0.94
C ALA A 223 9.09 -10.30 -1.47
N ASP A 224 8.77 -9.12 -0.96
CA ASP A 224 7.63 -8.33 -1.47
C ASP A 224 7.89 -7.85 -2.90
N ILE A 225 9.10 -7.47 -3.25
CA ILE A 225 9.49 -7.12 -4.63
C ILE A 225 9.19 -8.30 -5.57
N VAL A 226 9.62 -9.52 -5.20
CA VAL A 226 9.41 -10.72 -6.03
C VAL A 226 7.92 -11.03 -6.17
N ASP A 227 7.18 -11.04 -5.07
CA ASP A 227 5.74 -11.33 -5.05
C ASP A 227 4.95 -10.32 -5.91
N LYS A 228 5.28 -9.03 -5.81
CA LYS A 228 4.59 -7.97 -6.57
C LYS A 228 4.96 -7.98 -8.04
N ARG A 229 6.21 -8.26 -8.39
CA ARG A 229 6.62 -8.46 -9.80
C ARG A 229 5.85 -9.63 -10.43
N GLN A 230 5.75 -10.76 -9.71
CA GLN A 230 4.99 -11.92 -10.19
C GLN A 230 3.51 -11.58 -10.37
N ALA A 231 2.90 -10.84 -9.46
CA ALA A 231 1.49 -10.44 -9.53
C ALA A 231 1.17 -9.45 -10.66
N LEU A 232 2.17 -8.77 -11.24
CA LEU A 232 2.04 -7.90 -12.40
C LEU A 232 2.36 -8.60 -13.72
N THR A 233 3.08 -9.73 -13.68
CA THR A 233 3.51 -10.44 -14.89
C THR A 233 2.30 -10.99 -15.66
N GLY A 234 2.30 -10.77 -16.99
CA GLY A 234 1.22 -11.23 -17.87
C GLY A 234 0.06 -10.25 -18.03
N TYR A 235 0.02 -9.17 -17.29
CA TYR A 235 -0.92 -8.06 -17.49
C TYR A 235 -0.35 -7.02 -18.46
N GLY A 236 -1.21 -6.33 -19.19
CA GLY A 236 -0.87 -5.51 -20.34
C GLY A 236 0.10 -4.34 -20.14
N PHE A 237 -0.04 -3.29 -20.96
CA PHE A 237 0.92 -2.18 -21.08
C PHE A 237 1.21 -1.47 -19.73
N VAL A 238 0.17 -1.17 -18.94
CA VAL A 238 0.33 -0.44 -17.66
C VAL A 238 1.12 -1.26 -16.64
N ALA A 239 0.87 -2.58 -16.54
CA ALA A 239 1.65 -3.46 -15.70
C ALA A 239 3.14 -3.52 -16.11
N ASN A 240 3.39 -3.56 -17.42
CA ASN A 240 4.75 -3.52 -17.97
C ASN A 240 5.45 -2.20 -17.65
N GLU A 241 4.72 -1.08 -17.69
CA GLU A 241 5.27 0.23 -17.32
C GLU A 241 5.65 0.26 -15.83
N ILE A 242 4.79 -0.23 -14.95
CA ILE A 242 5.09 -0.36 -13.51
C ILE A 242 6.32 -1.25 -13.32
N LEU A 243 6.40 -2.41 -14.00
CA LEU A 243 7.51 -3.36 -13.89
C LEU A 243 8.87 -2.76 -14.28
N LYS A 244 8.92 -1.79 -15.20
CA LYS A 244 10.17 -1.09 -15.57
C LYS A 244 10.77 -0.31 -14.40
N HIS A 245 9.91 0.26 -13.55
CA HIS A 245 10.30 1.12 -12.43
C HIS A 245 10.39 0.38 -11.10
N MET A 246 9.94 -0.88 -11.05
CA MET A 246 10.13 -1.70 -9.85
C MET A 246 11.60 -2.08 -9.67
N PRO A 247 12.08 -2.19 -8.43
CA PRO A 247 13.39 -2.75 -8.15
C PRO A 247 13.58 -4.08 -8.87
N LYS A 248 14.72 -4.26 -9.57
CA LYS A 248 14.91 -5.42 -10.47
C LYS A 248 15.23 -6.69 -9.70
N GLU A 249 16.05 -6.56 -8.70
CA GLU A 249 16.38 -7.66 -7.79
C GLU A 249 16.64 -7.09 -6.39
N PRO A 250 16.37 -7.86 -5.35
CA PRO A 250 16.79 -7.51 -4.02
C PRO A 250 18.32 -7.52 -4.02
N PHE A 251 18.86 -6.43 -3.51
CA PHE A 251 20.31 -6.26 -3.36
C PHE A 251 20.95 -7.48 -2.66
N ASP A 252 22.10 -7.89 -3.11
CA ASP A 252 22.95 -8.68 -2.26
C ASP A 252 23.44 -7.72 -1.15
N GLY A 253 23.23 -8.12 0.09
CA GLY A 253 23.35 -7.22 1.26
C GLY A 253 24.78 -6.75 1.58
N THR A 254 25.73 -6.84 0.66
CA THR A 254 27.13 -6.48 0.86
C THR A 254 27.43 -5.00 0.58
N GLU A 255 26.58 -4.30 -0.20
CA GLU A 255 26.84 -2.90 -0.58
C GLU A 255 26.26 -1.83 0.36
N ILE A 256 25.41 -2.21 1.33
CA ILE A 256 24.65 -1.22 2.15
C ILE A 256 25.26 -1.01 3.56
N ILE A 257 26.31 -1.72 3.93
CA ILE A 257 26.92 -1.63 5.27
C ILE A 257 28.43 -1.30 5.16
N SER A 258 28.78 -0.26 4.43
CA SER A 258 30.09 0.35 4.56
C SER A 258 29.97 1.78 5.06
#